data_68911b6b7f1def134b3de862429fb507
#
_entry.id   68911b6b7f1def134b3de862429fb507
#
_cell.length_a   1.000
_cell.length_b   1.000
_cell.length_c   1.000
_cell.angle_alpha   90.00
_cell.angle_beta   90.00
_cell.angle_gamma   90.00
#
_symmetry.space_group_name_H-M   'P 1'
#
loop_
_entity.id
_entity.type
_entity.pdbx_description
1 polymer ?
#
loop_
_entity_poly.entity_id
_entity_poly.type
_entity_poly.pdbx_seq_one_letter_code
_entity_poly.pdbx_strand_id
1 'polypeptide(L)'
;HEGEHAVAAAAHKYGTMFGVSSLGTASLQQIRQQYPGPQCYQFYFHKDRGLNRAMLENAKAAAIDVLMLTVDTITGGNRERDLRTGFSIPFRLNLTGLVNFAIKPRWAFNYLMHEKFSLPQLDDYVDMSGGAVSVGRYFTEMLDPTMTWDDVTEMIELWDGEFCLKGVMSQEDAIKAKEVGATGIVISNHGGRQLEGSRSPFDQLQEIVDAVGDDIDVIMDSGVQRGSHVLKALAAGAKAVG
;
A
#
# COMPACT_ATOMS: atom_id res chain seq x y z
N HIS A 1 13.32 7.61 13.83
CA HIS A 1 12.83 6.24 13.62
C HIS A 1 13.28 5.79 12.23
N GLU A 2 13.67 4.54 12.10
CA GLU A 2 14.26 3.99 10.88
C GLU A 2 13.23 3.74 9.76
N GLY A 3 11.94 3.93 10.05
CA GLY A 3 10.86 3.86 9.06
C GLY A 3 10.86 2.59 8.22
N GLU A 4 10.70 2.75 6.92
CA GLU A 4 10.72 1.66 5.93
C GLU A 4 12.04 0.89 5.93
N HIS A 5 13.16 1.54 6.25
CA HIS A 5 14.46 0.86 6.30
C HIS A 5 14.50 -0.26 7.34
N ALA A 6 13.89 -0.07 8.52
CA ALA A 6 13.84 -1.13 9.53
C ALA A 6 13.01 -2.33 9.08
N VAL A 7 11.89 -2.08 8.38
CA VAL A 7 11.01 -3.14 7.86
C VAL A 7 11.68 -3.86 6.69
N ALA A 8 12.28 -3.12 5.76
CA ALA A 8 13.02 -3.68 4.63
C ALA A 8 14.21 -4.54 5.09
N ALA A 9 14.96 -4.07 6.10
CA ALA A 9 16.04 -4.84 6.71
C ALA A 9 15.55 -6.16 7.31
N ALA A 10 14.40 -6.14 7.99
CA ALA A 10 13.79 -7.34 8.54
C ALA A 10 13.32 -8.29 7.42
N ALA A 11 12.65 -7.79 6.40
CA ALA A 11 12.21 -8.59 5.25
C ALA A 11 13.41 -9.25 4.55
N HIS A 12 14.46 -8.47 4.27
CA HIS A 12 15.70 -8.98 3.69
C HIS A 12 16.35 -10.07 4.56
N LYS A 13 16.46 -9.84 5.88
CA LYS A 13 17.03 -10.80 6.83
C LYS A 13 16.29 -12.14 6.84
N TYR A 14 14.98 -12.12 6.71
CA TYR A 14 14.14 -13.32 6.77
C TYR A 14 13.76 -13.89 5.40
N GLY A 15 14.27 -13.30 4.31
CA GLY A 15 14.05 -13.79 2.95
C GLY A 15 12.60 -13.68 2.48
N THR A 16 11.88 -12.64 2.94
CA THR A 16 10.50 -12.39 2.54
C THR A 16 10.38 -11.12 1.67
N MET A 17 9.30 -11.01 0.90
CA MET A 17 9.03 -9.83 0.06
C MET A 17 8.74 -8.60 0.92
N PHE A 18 9.25 -7.45 0.51
CA PHE A 18 8.94 -6.15 1.08
C PHE A 18 8.10 -5.30 0.13
N GLY A 19 6.96 -4.81 0.60
CA GLY A 19 6.12 -3.86 -0.13
C GLY A 19 6.51 -2.41 0.17
N VAL A 20 7.02 -1.70 -0.84
CA VAL A 20 7.31 -0.27 -0.75
C VAL A 20 6.08 0.51 -1.16
N SER A 21 5.58 1.38 -0.28
CA SER A 21 4.43 2.22 -0.60
C SER A 21 4.84 3.43 -1.43
N SER A 22 4.00 3.84 -2.38
CA SER A 22 4.16 5.11 -3.11
C SER A 22 4.09 6.35 -2.20
N LEU A 23 3.57 6.18 -0.98
CA LEU A 23 3.58 7.17 0.09
C LEU A 23 4.63 6.84 1.16
N GLY A 24 5.64 6.05 0.81
CA GLY A 24 6.75 5.72 1.70
C GLY A 24 7.70 6.90 1.90
N THR A 25 8.39 6.92 3.04
CA THR A 25 9.36 7.95 3.42
C THR A 25 10.79 7.60 2.99
N ALA A 26 10.98 6.51 2.25
CA ALA A 26 12.24 6.11 1.63
C ALA A 26 12.07 5.95 0.11
N SER A 27 13.12 6.25 -0.66
CA SER A 27 13.08 6.05 -2.11
C SER A 27 13.20 4.57 -2.48
N LEU A 28 12.61 4.19 -3.62
CA LEU A 28 12.71 2.83 -4.17
C LEU A 28 14.17 2.39 -4.35
N GLN A 29 14.99 3.29 -4.91
CA GLN A 29 16.41 3.05 -5.18
C GLN A 29 17.19 2.80 -3.89
N GLN A 30 16.96 3.59 -2.83
CA GLN A 30 17.61 3.41 -1.54
C GLN A 30 17.27 2.06 -0.91
N ILE A 31 15.98 1.70 -0.90
CA ILE A 31 15.53 0.40 -0.36
C ILE A 31 16.12 -0.74 -1.16
N ARG A 32 16.04 -0.70 -2.51
CA ARG A 32 16.58 -1.76 -3.38
C ARG A 32 18.09 -1.94 -3.21
N GLN A 33 18.82 -0.85 -3.13
CA GLN A 33 20.28 -0.87 -3.00
C GLN A 33 20.76 -1.41 -1.65
N GLN A 34 20.06 -1.05 -0.57
CA GLN A 34 20.47 -1.44 0.78
C GLN A 34 19.97 -2.81 1.19
N TYR A 35 18.81 -3.22 0.69
CA TYR A 35 18.14 -4.46 1.09
C TYR A 35 17.71 -5.25 -0.16
N PRO A 36 18.67 -5.85 -0.88
CA PRO A 36 18.36 -6.64 -2.06
C PRO A 36 17.52 -7.87 -1.68
N GLY A 37 16.43 -8.08 -2.39
CA GLY A 37 15.46 -9.14 -2.16
C GLY A 37 14.19 -8.87 -2.96
N PRO A 38 13.18 -9.75 -2.89
CA PRO A 38 11.92 -9.52 -3.59
C PRO A 38 11.21 -8.27 -3.07
N GLN A 39 10.82 -7.39 -3.97
CA GLN A 39 10.14 -6.13 -3.63
C GLN A 39 8.95 -5.90 -4.54
N CYS A 40 7.83 -5.47 -3.95
CA CYS A 40 6.70 -4.95 -4.70
C CYS A 40 6.53 -3.45 -4.44
N TYR A 41 6.05 -2.75 -5.45
CA TYR A 41 5.71 -1.33 -5.37
C TYR A 41 4.21 -1.18 -5.25
N GLN A 42 3.73 -0.78 -4.07
CA GLN A 42 2.32 -0.49 -3.85
C GLN A 42 2.02 0.91 -4.39
N PHE A 43 1.15 0.95 -5.37
CA PHE A 43 0.84 2.10 -6.19
C PHE A 43 -0.63 2.51 -6.08
N TYR A 44 -0.88 3.81 -6.14
CA TYR A 44 -2.22 4.39 -6.29
C TYR A 44 -2.34 5.03 -7.67
N PHE A 45 -3.52 4.92 -8.27
CA PHE A 45 -3.78 5.48 -9.59
C PHE A 45 -4.13 6.97 -9.51
N HIS A 46 -3.41 7.79 -10.26
CA HIS A 46 -3.56 9.24 -10.25
C HIS A 46 -4.35 9.73 -11.45
N LYS A 47 -5.02 10.89 -11.29
CA LYS A 47 -5.69 11.61 -12.39
C LYS A 47 -4.69 12.04 -13.46
N ASP A 48 -3.49 12.42 -13.06
CA ASP A 48 -2.39 12.74 -13.97
C ASP A 48 -1.76 11.44 -14.50
N ARG A 49 -2.05 11.12 -15.75
CA ARG A 49 -1.52 9.94 -16.45
C ARG A 49 -0.01 10.05 -16.69
N GLY A 50 0.49 11.27 -16.85
CA GLY A 50 1.94 11.53 -16.95
C GLY A 50 2.67 11.17 -15.67
N LEU A 51 2.09 11.53 -14.52
CA LEU A 51 2.62 11.14 -13.21
C LEU A 51 2.63 9.62 -13.04
N ASN A 52 1.53 8.92 -13.40
CA ASN A 52 1.48 7.46 -13.34
C ASN A 52 2.64 6.84 -14.11
N ARG A 53 2.83 7.28 -15.36
CA ARG A 53 3.90 6.77 -16.23
C ARG A 53 5.29 7.04 -15.66
N ALA A 54 5.56 8.25 -15.20
CA ALA A 54 6.85 8.61 -14.62
C ALA A 54 7.18 7.80 -13.35
N MET A 55 6.19 7.57 -12.48
CA MET A 55 6.37 6.74 -11.28
C MET A 55 6.62 5.26 -11.63
N LEU A 56 5.96 4.72 -12.67
CA LEU A 56 6.23 3.36 -13.15
C LEU A 56 7.64 3.24 -13.74
N GLU A 57 8.07 4.21 -14.55
CA GLU A 57 9.43 4.24 -15.08
C GLU A 57 10.48 4.28 -13.98
N ASN A 58 10.24 5.08 -12.92
CA ASN A 58 11.10 5.13 -11.75
C ASN A 58 11.15 3.79 -11.00
N ALA A 59 10.02 3.09 -10.87
CA ALA A 59 9.96 1.76 -10.25
C ALA A 59 10.70 0.71 -11.09
N LYS A 60 10.57 0.75 -12.43
CA LYS A 60 11.36 -0.09 -13.33
C LYS A 60 12.86 0.19 -13.23
N ALA A 61 13.25 1.45 -13.19
CA ALA A 61 14.65 1.85 -13.01
C ALA A 61 15.23 1.38 -11.67
N ALA A 62 14.41 1.26 -10.64
CA ALA A 62 14.77 0.68 -9.35
C ALA A 62 14.75 -0.86 -9.36
N ALA A 63 14.47 -1.50 -10.49
CA ALA A 63 14.37 -2.96 -10.63
C ALA A 63 13.37 -3.59 -9.64
N ILE A 64 12.23 -2.97 -9.44
CA ILE A 64 11.13 -3.53 -8.64
C ILE A 64 10.56 -4.76 -9.35
N ASP A 65 10.27 -5.82 -8.59
CA ASP A 65 9.86 -7.10 -9.14
C ASP A 65 8.35 -7.14 -9.50
N VAL A 66 7.51 -6.52 -8.66
CA VAL A 66 6.04 -6.57 -8.81
C VAL A 66 5.43 -5.19 -8.66
N LEU A 67 4.56 -4.78 -9.58
CA LEU A 67 3.68 -3.63 -9.36
C LEU A 67 2.39 -4.08 -8.67
N MET A 68 2.02 -3.43 -7.58
CA MET A 68 0.80 -3.70 -6.83
C MET A 68 -0.13 -2.48 -6.87
N LEU A 69 -1.08 -2.49 -7.80
CA LEU A 69 -2.07 -1.42 -7.94
C LEU A 69 -3.18 -1.57 -6.90
N THR A 70 -3.38 -0.54 -6.08
CA THR A 70 -4.42 -0.51 -5.05
C THR A 70 -5.72 0.06 -5.61
N VAL A 71 -6.80 -0.71 -5.54
CA VAL A 71 -8.09 -0.40 -6.19
C VAL A 71 -9.23 -0.11 -5.20
N ASP A 72 -9.02 -0.26 -3.90
CA ASP A 72 -10.01 -0.09 -2.85
C ASP A 72 -10.02 1.31 -2.20
N THR A 73 -9.40 2.30 -2.85
CA THR A 73 -9.22 3.65 -2.31
C THR A 73 -9.91 4.74 -3.13
N ILE A 74 -11.12 4.47 -3.62
CA ILE A 74 -11.94 5.42 -4.38
C ILE A 74 -12.20 6.70 -3.59
N THR A 75 -12.36 6.56 -2.27
CA THR A 75 -12.50 7.68 -1.33
C THR A 75 -11.62 7.46 -0.11
N GLY A 76 -11.29 8.55 0.61
CA GLY A 76 -10.59 8.43 1.89
C GLY A 76 -11.44 7.69 2.92
N GLY A 77 -10.89 6.66 3.55
CA GLY A 77 -11.58 5.89 4.59
C GLY A 77 -11.95 6.74 5.81
N ASN A 78 -13.14 6.52 6.37
CA ASN A 78 -13.61 7.20 7.57
C ASN A 78 -12.92 6.64 8.83
N ARG A 79 -11.79 7.24 9.21
CA ARG A 79 -11.00 6.83 10.38
C ARG A 79 -11.54 7.47 11.66
N GLU A 80 -12.63 6.94 12.20
CA GLU A 80 -13.31 7.48 13.38
C GLU A 80 -12.38 7.72 14.57
N ARG A 81 -11.37 6.85 14.78
CA ARG A 81 -10.41 7.05 15.88
C ARG A 81 -9.63 8.35 15.71
N ASP A 82 -9.23 8.70 14.50
CA ASP A 82 -8.50 9.92 14.21
C ASP A 82 -9.39 11.14 14.50
N LEU A 83 -10.67 11.07 14.12
CA LEU A 83 -11.66 12.09 14.44
C LEU A 83 -11.88 12.25 15.96
N ARG A 84 -12.04 11.13 16.69
CA ARG A 84 -12.25 11.13 18.14
C ARG A 84 -11.03 11.62 18.94
N THR A 85 -9.82 11.34 18.45
CA THR A 85 -8.57 11.75 19.09
C THR A 85 -8.10 13.14 18.67
N GLY A 86 -8.79 13.77 17.70
CA GLY A 86 -8.38 15.06 17.14
C GLY A 86 -7.08 14.98 16.32
N PHE A 87 -6.70 13.76 15.89
CA PHE A 87 -5.57 13.60 14.98
C PHE A 87 -5.92 14.17 13.62
N SER A 88 -5.08 15.03 13.10
CA SER A 88 -5.25 15.65 11.77
C SER A 88 -3.95 15.67 11.00
N ILE A 89 -4.07 15.64 9.67
CA ILE A 89 -2.97 15.90 8.75
C ILE A 89 -3.36 17.16 7.95
N PRO A 90 -2.65 18.31 8.11
CA PRO A 90 -1.43 18.49 8.93
C PRO A 90 -1.70 18.36 10.43
N PHE A 91 -0.66 17.91 11.13
CA PHE A 91 -0.72 17.73 12.58
C PHE A 91 -0.95 19.08 13.27
N ARG A 92 -2.03 19.19 14.03
CA ARG A 92 -2.32 20.36 14.87
C ARG A 92 -2.03 20.01 16.33
N LEU A 93 -1.10 20.75 16.93
CA LEU A 93 -0.84 20.64 18.36
C LEU A 93 -2.05 21.16 19.13
N ASN A 94 -2.78 20.25 19.76
CA ASN A 94 -3.76 20.56 20.79
C ASN A 94 -3.19 20.23 22.17
N LEU A 95 -3.87 20.65 23.22
CA LEU A 95 -3.39 20.45 24.60
C LEU A 95 -3.19 18.97 24.94
N THR A 96 -4.08 18.10 24.47
CA THR A 96 -3.99 16.64 24.64
C THR A 96 -2.78 16.08 23.89
N GLY A 97 -2.52 16.53 22.68
CA GLY A 97 -1.33 16.18 21.91
C GLY A 97 -0.04 16.60 22.64
N LEU A 98 -0.01 17.82 23.16
CA LEU A 98 1.16 18.34 23.90
C LEU A 98 1.46 17.48 25.14
N VAL A 99 0.43 17.14 25.93
CA VAL A 99 0.57 16.23 27.09
C VAL A 99 1.06 14.87 26.64
N ASN A 100 0.51 14.29 25.57
CA ASN A 100 0.94 13.00 25.06
C ASN A 100 2.41 12.99 24.58
N PHE A 101 2.89 14.08 24.03
CA PHE A 101 4.31 14.26 23.72
C PHE A 101 5.16 14.34 24.99
N ALA A 102 4.73 15.14 25.97
CA ALA A 102 5.46 15.36 27.21
C ALA A 102 5.65 14.08 28.05
N ILE A 103 4.62 13.22 28.09
CA ILE A 103 4.71 11.93 28.83
C ILE A 103 5.49 10.85 28.11
N LYS A 104 5.94 11.09 26.84
CA LYS A 104 6.77 10.18 26.05
C LYS A 104 8.07 10.84 25.60
N PRO A 105 8.91 11.33 26.53
CA PRO A 105 10.06 12.17 26.18
C PRO A 105 11.07 11.47 25.28
N ARG A 106 11.28 10.17 25.46
CA ARG A 106 12.19 9.37 24.63
C ARG A 106 11.74 9.33 23.17
N TRP A 107 10.43 9.16 22.95
CA TRP A 107 9.87 9.18 21.58
C TRP A 107 9.93 10.59 20.98
N ALA A 108 9.55 11.60 21.77
CA ALA A 108 9.56 12.99 21.33
C ALA A 108 10.98 13.46 20.96
N PHE A 109 11.97 13.12 21.76
CA PHE A 109 13.37 13.41 21.46
C PHE A 109 13.84 12.72 20.17
N ASN A 110 13.56 11.42 20.00
CA ASN A 110 13.89 10.71 18.77
C ASN A 110 13.22 11.35 17.55
N TYR A 111 11.96 11.71 17.64
CA TYR A 111 11.23 12.37 16.56
C TYR A 111 11.87 13.71 16.16
N LEU A 112 12.29 14.52 17.13
CA LEU A 112 12.90 15.83 16.90
C LEU A 112 14.33 15.72 16.32
N MET A 113 15.02 14.63 16.60
CA MET A 113 16.41 14.40 16.17
C MET A 113 16.52 13.69 14.81
N HIS A 114 15.43 13.15 14.30
CA HIS A 114 15.42 12.51 12.98
C HIS A 114 15.09 13.51 11.87
N GLU A 115 15.41 13.13 10.64
CA GLU A 115 15.12 13.91 9.45
C GLU A 115 13.62 14.23 9.35
N LYS A 116 13.34 15.38 8.73
CA LYS A 116 11.96 15.79 8.52
C LYS A 116 11.25 14.82 7.60
N PHE A 117 9.96 14.64 7.83
CA PHE A 117 9.09 13.87 6.97
C PHE A 117 9.15 14.39 5.53
N SER A 118 9.46 13.51 4.59
CA SER A 118 9.37 13.76 3.15
C SER A 118 8.71 12.55 2.48
N LEU A 119 8.25 12.74 1.25
CA LEU A 119 7.72 11.69 0.39
C LEU A 119 8.56 11.62 -0.89
N PRO A 120 9.77 11.07 -0.83
CA PRO A 120 10.76 11.16 -1.89
C PRO A 120 10.31 10.58 -3.23
N GLN A 121 9.26 9.77 -3.22
CA GLN A 121 8.68 9.22 -4.44
C GLN A 121 7.72 10.20 -5.15
N LEU A 122 7.32 11.28 -4.47
CA LEU A 122 6.44 12.32 -4.99
C LEU A 122 7.12 13.69 -5.06
N ASP A 123 8.21 13.90 -4.31
CA ASP A 123 8.87 15.20 -4.19
C ASP A 123 9.32 15.77 -5.55
N ASP A 124 9.69 14.91 -6.50
CA ASP A 124 10.11 15.29 -7.85
C ASP A 124 8.92 15.69 -8.76
N TYR A 125 7.69 15.33 -8.39
CA TYR A 125 6.51 15.48 -9.25
C TYR A 125 5.46 16.42 -8.68
N VAL A 126 5.48 16.62 -7.36
CA VAL A 126 4.46 17.39 -6.65
C VAL A 126 5.14 18.32 -5.67
N ASP A 127 4.77 19.61 -5.70
CA ASP A 127 5.25 20.55 -4.69
C ASP A 127 4.68 20.19 -3.30
N MET A 128 5.51 19.49 -2.53
CA MET A 128 5.23 19.04 -1.18
C MET A 128 5.74 20.05 -0.12
N SER A 129 6.20 21.23 -0.51
CA SER A 129 6.77 22.25 0.39
C SER A 129 5.84 22.71 1.49
N GLY A 130 4.53 22.47 1.33
CA GLY A 130 3.49 22.68 2.36
C GLY A 130 3.47 21.66 3.50
N GLY A 131 4.36 20.67 3.51
CA GLY A 131 4.44 19.64 4.55
C GLY A 131 3.20 18.75 4.60
N ALA A 132 2.81 18.31 5.78
CA ALA A 132 1.70 17.36 6.00
C ALA A 132 0.31 17.80 5.45
N VAL A 133 0.17 19.04 4.97
CA VAL A 133 -1.02 19.52 4.23
C VAL A 133 -1.31 18.63 3.01
N SER A 134 -0.28 17.99 2.52
CA SER A 134 -0.33 17.36 1.22
C SER A 134 -0.84 15.93 1.22
N VAL A 135 -0.68 15.13 2.29
CA VAL A 135 -1.12 13.73 2.26
C VAL A 135 -2.64 13.61 2.18
N GLY A 136 -3.39 14.34 3.01
CA GLY A 136 -4.85 14.38 2.93
C GLY A 136 -5.35 14.96 1.59
N ARG A 137 -4.68 16.01 1.11
CA ARG A 137 -4.94 16.64 -0.17
C ARG A 137 -4.60 15.72 -1.35
N TYR A 138 -3.51 14.97 -1.24
CA TYR A 138 -3.14 13.93 -2.21
C TYR A 138 -4.28 12.94 -2.43
N PHE A 139 -4.84 12.35 -1.37
CA PHE A 139 -5.93 11.38 -1.49
C PHE A 139 -7.21 11.96 -2.09
N THR A 140 -7.50 13.23 -1.86
CA THR A 140 -8.74 13.87 -2.37
C THR A 140 -8.60 14.50 -3.74
N GLU A 141 -7.44 15.03 -4.07
CA GLU A 141 -7.23 15.82 -5.29
C GLU A 141 -6.48 15.07 -6.39
N MET A 142 -5.55 14.20 -6.03
CA MET A 142 -4.65 13.58 -7.00
C MET A 142 -5.07 12.17 -7.42
N LEU A 143 -5.68 11.38 -6.52
CA LEU A 143 -6.13 10.05 -6.89
C LEU A 143 -7.36 10.12 -7.81
N ASP A 144 -7.43 9.18 -8.74
CA ASP A 144 -8.53 9.06 -9.67
C ASP A 144 -9.62 8.12 -9.11
N PRO A 145 -10.77 8.64 -8.67
CA PRO A 145 -11.87 7.80 -8.19
C PRO A 145 -12.69 7.18 -9.34
N THR A 146 -12.36 7.51 -10.59
CA THR A 146 -13.08 7.06 -11.79
C THR A 146 -12.32 5.99 -12.58
N MET A 147 -11.25 5.42 -11.99
CA MET A 147 -10.47 4.34 -12.59
C MET A 147 -11.36 3.18 -13.04
N THR A 148 -11.13 2.69 -14.25
CA THR A 148 -11.84 1.61 -14.90
C THR A 148 -10.93 0.41 -15.18
N TRP A 149 -11.51 -0.68 -15.66
CA TRP A 149 -10.74 -1.85 -16.09
C TRP A 149 -9.86 -1.56 -17.32
N ASP A 150 -10.23 -0.61 -18.16
CA ASP A 150 -9.41 -0.18 -19.29
C ASP A 150 -8.13 0.52 -18.80
N ASP A 151 -8.24 1.34 -17.74
CA ASP A 151 -7.08 1.95 -17.09
C ASP A 151 -6.16 0.89 -16.48
N VAL A 152 -6.72 -0.17 -15.88
CA VAL A 152 -5.95 -1.31 -15.35
C VAL A 152 -5.18 -1.99 -16.47
N THR A 153 -5.84 -2.24 -17.60
CA THR A 153 -5.20 -2.85 -18.78
C THR A 153 -4.04 -2.00 -19.29
N GLU A 154 -4.24 -0.67 -19.43
CA GLU A 154 -3.15 0.26 -19.79
C GLU A 154 -1.98 0.18 -18.83
N MET A 155 -2.25 0.10 -17.52
CA MET A 155 -1.20 0.01 -16.51
C MET A 155 -0.42 -1.31 -16.58
N ILE A 156 -1.10 -2.43 -16.86
CA ILE A 156 -0.47 -3.74 -17.08
C ILE A 156 0.47 -3.67 -18.29
N GLU A 157 0.00 -3.13 -19.41
CA GLU A 157 0.81 -2.96 -20.63
C GLU A 157 2.02 -2.03 -20.39
N LEU A 158 1.81 -0.92 -19.66
CA LEU A 158 2.88 0.00 -19.32
C LEU A 158 3.92 -0.63 -18.38
N TRP A 159 3.50 -1.47 -17.46
CA TRP A 159 4.41 -2.13 -16.53
C TRP A 159 5.22 -3.25 -17.19
N ASP A 160 4.60 -4.06 -18.01
CA ASP A 160 5.22 -5.17 -18.76
C ASP A 160 6.01 -6.12 -17.85
N GLY A 161 5.34 -6.61 -16.80
CA GLY A 161 5.93 -7.48 -15.77
C GLY A 161 4.87 -8.02 -14.80
N GLU A 162 5.30 -8.56 -13.67
CA GLU A 162 4.39 -9.08 -12.66
C GLU A 162 3.50 -7.97 -12.09
N PHE A 163 2.19 -8.12 -12.23
CA PHE A 163 1.20 -7.10 -11.89
C PHE A 163 0.13 -7.67 -10.97
N CYS A 164 -0.02 -7.04 -9.81
CA CYS A 164 -0.95 -7.48 -8.78
C CYS A 164 -2.02 -6.39 -8.51
N LEU A 165 -3.30 -6.77 -8.45
CA LEU A 165 -4.38 -5.90 -8.01
C LEU A 165 -4.64 -6.10 -6.52
N LYS A 166 -4.56 -5.02 -5.72
CA LYS A 166 -4.81 -5.05 -4.27
C LYS A 166 -6.14 -4.39 -3.92
N GLY A 167 -6.93 -5.10 -3.12
CA GLY A 167 -8.26 -4.63 -2.71
C GLY A 167 -9.40 -5.37 -3.40
N VAL A 168 -9.09 -6.50 -4.05
CA VAL A 168 -10.07 -7.37 -4.69
C VAL A 168 -10.82 -8.15 -3.60
N MET A 169 -12.16 -8.06 -3.58
CA MET A 169 -13.00 -8.63 -2.52
C MET A 169 -14.21 -9.40 -3.06
N SER A 170 -14.26 -9.67 -4.37
CA SER A 170 -15.30 -10.49 -4.99
C SER A 170 -14.71 -11.47 -6.00
N GLN A 171 -15.43 -12.56 -6.22
CA GLN A 171 -15.08 -13.54 -7.23
C GLN A 171 -15.15 -12.94 -8.64
N GLU A 172 -16.14 -12.09 -8.90
CA GLU A 172 -16.35 -11.43 -10.18
C GLU A 172 -15.17 -10.51 -10.52
N ASP A 173 -14.70 -9.71 -9.58
CA ASP A 173 -13.53 -8.84 -9.77
C ASP A 173 -12.24 -9.65 -9.92
N ALA A 174 -12.11 -10.77 -9.22
CA ALA A 174 -10.96 -11.67 -9.36
C ALA A 174 -10.89 -12.30 -10.75
N ILE A 175 -12.02 -12.76 -11.29
CA ILE A 175 -12.13 -13.27 -12.66
C ILE A 175 -11.77 -12.17 -13.65
N LYS A 176 -12.30 -10.96 -13.43
CA LYS A 176 -12.01 -9.83 -14.31
C LYS A 176 -10.54 -9.42 -14.26
N ALA A 177 -9.92 -9.42 -13.08
CA ALA A 177 -8.48 -9.17 -12.93
C ALA A 177 -7.62 -10.13 -13.76
N LYS A 178 -7.95 -11.42 -13.72
CA LYS A 178 -7.32 -12.45 -14.59
C LYS A 178 -7.54 -12.16 -16.07
N GLU A 179 -8.77 -11.83 -16.48
CA GLU A 179 -9.12 -11.57 -17.89
C GLU A 179 -8.32 -10.39 -18.48
N VAL A 180 -8.06 -9.34 -17.70
CA VAL A 180 -7.29 -8.18 -18.15
C VAL A 180 -5.78 -8.39 -18.07
N GLY A 181 -5.31 -9.55 -17.57
CA GLY A 181 -3.90 -9.94 -17.59
C GLY A 181 -3.14 -9.68 -16.28
N ALA A 182 -3.82 -9.45 -15.16
CA ALA A 182 -3.14 -9.43 -13.87
C ALA A 182 -2.53 -10.81 -13.56
N THR A 183 -1.31 -10.82 -13.01
CA THR A 183 -0.61 -12.06 -12.63
C THR A 183 -0.89 -12.47 -11.18
N GLY A 184 -1.49 -11.58 -10.40
CA GLY A 184 -1.91 -11.84 -9.03
C GLY A 184 -2.93 -10.85 -8.50
N ILE A 185 -3.55 -11.23 -7.40
CA ILE A 185 -4.46 -10.38 -6.64
C ILE A 185 -4.18 -10.45 -5.14
N VAL A 186 -4.46 -9.36 -4.43
CA VAL A 186 -4.49 -9.36 -2.96
C VAL A 186 -5.94 -9.19 -2.52
N ILE A 187 -6.49 -10.22 -1.88
CA ILE A 187 -7.76 -10.14 -1.18
C ILE A 187 -7.52 -9.29 0.06
N SER A 188 -8.08 -8.09 0.07
CA SER A 188 -7.79 -7.07 1.07
C SER A 188 -8.99 -6.16 1.28
N ASN A 189 -9.35 -5.91 2.55
CA ASN A 189 -10.27 -4.84 2.93
C ASN A 189 -9.54 -3.65 3.59
N HIS A 190 -8.24 -3.50 3.29
CA HIS A 190 -7.39 -2.44 3.82
C HIS A 190 -7.33 -2.40 5.36
N GLY A 191 -7.44 -3.57 6.00
CA GLY A 191 -7.52 -3.68 7.46
C GLY A 191 -8.81 -3.11 8.04
N GLY A 192 -9.93 -3.12 7.28
CA GLY A 192 -11.20 -2.52 7.67
C GLY A 192 -11.18 -1.00 7.74
N ARG A 193 -10.25 -0.33 7.04
CA ARG A 193 -10.00 1.12 7.14
C ARG A 193 -10.56 1.92 5.96
N GLN A 194 -11.05 1.26 4.93
CA GLN A 194 -11.62 1.89 3.72
C GLN A 194 -13.12 1.72 3.66
N LEU A 195 -13.64 0.60 3.20
CA LEU A 195 -15.07 0.33 3.14
C LEU A 195 -15.52 -0.38 4.42
N GLU A 196 -16.32 0.32 5.23
CA GLU A 196 -16.99 -0.33 6.35
C GLU A 196 -18.10 -1.27 5.85
N GLY A 197 -18.30 -2.39 6.55
CA GLY A 197 -19.24 -3.41 6.16
C GLY A 197 -18.75 -4.35 5.06
N SER A 198 -17.50 -4.18 4.60
CA SER A 198 -16.86 -5.19 3.77
C SER A 198 -16.68 -6.50 4.54
N ARG A 199 -16.86 -7.64 3.84
CA ARG A 199 -16.58 -8.97 4.41
C ARG A 199 -15.10 -9.08 4.83
N SER A 200 -14.78 -10.04 5.69
CA SER A 200 -13.39 -10.32 5.99
C SER A 200 -12.70 -10.95 4.77
N PRO A 201 -11.43 -10.62 4.48
CA PRO A 201 -10.69 -11.26 3.40
C PRO A 201 -10.63 -12.78 3.52
N PHE A 202 -10.55 -13.31 4.74
CA PHE A 202 -10.52 -14.75 4.96
C PHE A 202 -11.84 -15.44 4.56
N ASP A 203 -13.00 -14.77 4.75
CA ASP A 203 -14.30 -15.32 4.37
C ASP A 203 -14.53 -15.32 2.84
N GLN A 204 -13.75 -14.52 2.10
CA GLN A 204 -13.76 -14.45 0.62
C GLN A 204 -12.73 -15.39 -0.01
N LEU A 205 -11.73 -15.81 0.78
CA LEU A 205 -10.54 -16.47 0.25
C LEU A 205 -10.86 -17.72 -0.56
N GLN A 206 -11.67 -18.65 0.00
CA GLN A 206 -11.92 -19.93 -0.65
C GLN A 206 -12.66 -19.76 -1.98
N GLU A 207 -13.72 -18.92 -2.02
CA GLU A 207 -14.51 -18.70 -3.24
C GLU A 207 -13.66 -18.05 -4.35
N ILE A 208 -12.73 -17.19 -3.99
CA ILE A 208 -11.82 -16.54 -4.96
C ILE A 208 -10.75 -17.51 -5.42
N VAL A 209 -10.15 -18.29 -4.52
CA VAL A 209 -9.17 -19.33 -4.87
C VAL A 209 -9.78 -20.35 -5.82
N ASP A 210 -11.01 -20.82 -5.54
CA ASP A 210 -11.71 -21.79 -6.39
C ASP A 210 -11.96 -21.22 -7.81
N ALA A 211 -12.08 -19.90 -7.94
CA ALA A 211 -12.35 -19.26 -9.23
C ALA A 211 -11.10 -18.97 -10.07
N VAL A 212 -9.98 -18.60 -9.45
CA VAL A 212 -8.80 -18.09 -10.18
C VAL A 212 -7.45 -18.61 -9.66
N GLY A 213 -7.42 -19.37 -8.57
CA GLY A 213 -6.17 -19.76 -7.89
C GLY A 213 -5.26 -20.67 -8.69
N ASP A 214 -5.77 -21.35 -9.73
CA ASP A 214 -4.99 -22.16 -10.66
C ASP A 214 -4.33 -21.31 -11.77
N ASP A 215 -4.80 -20.10 -11.98
CA ASP A 215 -4.40 -19.24 -13.10
C ASP A 215 -3.50 -18.08 -12.68
N ILE A 216 -3.79 -17.46 -11.50
CA ILE A 216 -3.06 -16.29 -10.98
C ILE A 216 -2.78 -16.45 -9.49
N ASP A 217 -1.76 -15.75 -8.99
CA ASP A 217 -1.42 -15.79 -7.57
C ASP A 217 -2.48 -15.08 -6.70
N VAL A 218 -3.04 -15.81 -5.74
CA VAL A 218 -3.99 -15.25 -4.75
C VAL A 218 -3.27 -15.01 -3.44
N ILE A 219 -3.18 -13.76 -3.06
CA ILE A 219 -2.55 -13.30 -1.81
C ILE A 219 -3.63 -12.77 -0.88
N MET A 220 -3.47 -12.91 0.43
CA MET A 220 -4.39 -12.36 1.40
C MET A 220 -3.67 -11.45 2.40
N ASP A 221 -4.25 -10.30 2.69
CA ASP A 221 -3.86 -9.48 3.83
C ASP A 221 -5.06 -9.12 4.71
N SER A 222 -4.89 -8.20 5.62
CA SER A 222 -5.89 -7.72 6.59
C SER A 222 -6.24 -8.71 7.70
N GLY A 223 -6.12 -8.22 8.92
CA GLY A 223 -6.50 -8.96 10.13
C GLY A 223 -5.53 -10.09 10.52
N VAL A 224 -4.43 -10.28 9.82
CA VAL A 224 -3.41 -11.29 10.14
C VAL A 224 -2.56 -10.82 11.31
N GLN A 225 -2.61 -11.53 12.44
CA GLN A 225 -1.94 -11.16 13.69
C GLN A 225 -1.06 -12.26 14.26
N ARG A 226 -1.15 -13.49 13.75
CA ARG A 226 -0.48 -14.67 14.30
C ARG A 226 -0.06 -15.62 13.19
N GLY A 227 1.01 -16.40 13.42
CA GLY A 227 1.43 -17.45 12.48
C GLY A 227 0.34 -18.49 12.18
N SER A 228 -0.56 -18.77 13.14
CA SER A 228 -1.72 -19.64 12.89
C SER A 228 -2.71 -19.06 11.87
N HIS A 229 -2.82 -17.73 11.76
CA HIS A 229 -3.65 -17.10 10.72
C HIS A 229 -3.00 -17.28 9.35
N VAL A 230 -1.67 -17.15 9.28
CA VAL A 230 -0.90 -17.41 8.05
C VAL A 230 -1.12 -18.85 7.59
N LEU A 231 -0.94 -19.84 8.49
CA LEU A 231 -1.13 -21.26 8.16
C LEU A 231 -2.55 -21.57 7.68
N LYS A 232 -3.57 -20.96 8.29
CA LYS A 232 -4.96 -21.13 7.86
C LYS A 232 -5.21 -20.57 6.47
N ALA A 233 -4.68 -19.38 6.18
CA ALA A 233 -4.84 -18.77 4.86
C ALA A 233 -4.11 -19.57 3.77
N LEU A 234 -2.90 -20.06 4.05
CA LEU A 234 -2.16 -20.94 3.13
C LEU A 234 -2.90 -22.28 2.91
N ALA A 235 -3.46 -22.87 3.98
CA ALA A 235 -4.26 -24.10 3.89
C ALA A 235 -5.57 -23.90 3.11
N ALA A 236 -6.11 -22.67 3.09
CA ALA A 236 -7.28 -22.29 2.29
C ALA A 236 -6.93 -21.85 0.86
N GLY A 237 -5.67 -22.04 0.42
CA GLY A 237 -5.24 -21.84 -0.96
C GLY A 237 -4.57 -20.51 -1.25
N ALA A 238 -4.37 -19.63 -0.27
CA ALA A 238 -3.57 -18.43 -0.50
C ALA A 238 -2.12 -18.82 -0.85
N LYS A 239 -1.55 -18.17 -1.83
CA LYS A 239 -0.13 -18.36 -2.23
C LYS A 239 0.83 -17.67 -1.27
N ALA A 240 0.43 -16.53 -0.78
CA ALA A 240 1.17 -15.74 0.20
C ALA A 240 0.22 -14.99 1.14
N VAL A 241 0.76 -14.50 2.26
CA VAL A 241 0.00 -13.78 3.28
C VAL A 241 0.78 -12.54 3.75
N GLY A 242 0.13 -11.41 3.68
CA GLY A 242 0.66 -10.14 4.15
C GLY A 242 0.35 -9.85 5.63
#